data_afa6c1d6583863a3504c340b1c3c6b17
#
_entry.id   afa6c1d6583863a3504c340b1c3c6b17
#
_cell.length_a   1.000
_cell.length_b   1.000
_cell.length_c   1.000
_cell.angle_alpha   90.00
_cell.angle_beta   90.00
_cell.angle_gamma   90.00
#
_symmetry.space_group_name_H-M   'P 1'
#
loop_
_entity.id
_entity.type
_entity.pdbx_description
1 polymer ?
#
loop_
_entity_poly.entity_id
_entity_poly.type
_entity_poly.pdbx_seq_one_letter_code
_entity_poly.pdbx_strand_id
1 'polypeptide(L)'
;MVLKEMIVCRKSNSSVGYSAVFRKYIIAVTVAWSVDYKRYYEITKEEYFSVKESEKAAKALTARYKDLGICQSMLFSERISENSIKQLDLMREYYESSDKDKKGY
;
A
#
# COMPACT_ATOMS: atom_id res chain seq x y z
N MET A 1 -2.43 -5.02 -5.37
CA MET A 1 -3.14 -3.76 -5.77
C MET A 1 -2.38 -3.09 -6.90
N VAL A 2 -3.08 -2.63 -7.92
CA VAL A 2 -2.47 -1.89 -9.03
C VAL A 2 -2.36 -0.42 -8.65
N LEU A 3 -1.14 0.12 -8.71
CA LEU A 3 -0.86 1.52 -8.41
C LEU A 3 -0.33 2.22 -9.66
N LYS A 4 -0.81 3.44 -9.90
CA LYS A 4 -0.32 4.29 -10.99
C LYS A 4 0.94 5.02 -10.54
N GLU A 5 1.84 5.28 -11.48
CA GLU A 5 3.10 5.97 -11.22
C GLU A 5 3.87 5.33 -10.06
N MET A 6 3.88 3.99 -10.05
CA MET A 6 4.45 3.22 -8.95
C MET A 6 5.97 3.34 -8.90
N ILE A 7 6.48 3.54 -7.70
CA ILE A 7 7.91 3.54 -7.41
C ILE A 7 8.20 2.31 -6.56
N VAL A 8 9.05 1.42 -7.07
CA VAL A 8 9.44 0.20 -6.35
C VAL A 8 10.69 0.50 -5.53
N CYS A 9 10.59 0.33 -4.22
CA CYS A 9 11.68 0.56 -3.28
C CYS A 9 12.26 -0.79 -2.87
N ARG A 10 13.13 -1.35 -3.71
CA ARG A 10 13.64 -2.72 -3.56
C ARG A 10 14.36 -2.95 -2.26
N LYS A 11 15.19 -1.99 -1.83
CA LYS A 11 15.96 -2.11 -0.59
C LYS A 11 15.09 -2.09 0.66
N SER A 12 13.91 -1.48 0.57
CA SER A 12 12.96 -1.39 1.68
C SER A 12 11.85 -2.44 1.59
N ASN A 13 11.80 -3.18 0.48
CA ASN A 13 10.78 -4.18 0.20
C ASN A 13 9.37 -3.58 0.26
N SER A 14 9.20 -2.47 -0.43
CA SER A 14 7.95 -1.72 -0.47
C SER A 14 7.78 -1.05 -1.83
N SER A 15 6.59 -0.52 -2.06
CA SER A 15 6.32 0.31 -3.23
C SER A 15 5.31 1.39 -2.86
N VAL A 16 5.37 2.51 -3.55
CA VAL A 16 4.42 3.61 -3.39
C VAL A 16 3.82 3.95 -4.74
N GLY A 17 2.61 4.47 -4.74
CA GLY A 17 1.94 4.89 -5.95
C GLY A 17 0.55 5.45 -5.66
N TYR A 18 -0.19 5.72 -6.73
CA TYR A 18 -1.54 6.27 -6.63
C TYR A 18 -2.59 5.21 -6.96
N SER A 19 -3.57 5.04 -6.08
CA SER A 19 -4.71 4.15 -6.32
C SER A 19 -5.84 4.91 -6.98
N ALA A 20 -6.21 4.52 -8.21
CA ALA A 20 -7.35 5.10 -8.90
C ALA A 20 -8.66 4.69 -8.22
N VAL A 21 -8.72 3.51 -7.62
CA VAL A 21 -9.92 3.01 -6.92
C VAL A 21 -10.22 3.84 -5.68
N PHE A 22 -9.22 4.03 -4.82
CA PHE A 22 -9.40 4.77 -3.57
C PHE A 22 -9.12 6.27 -3.69
N ARG A 23 -8.54 6.70 -4.83
CA ARG A 23 -8.15 8.10 -5.08
C ARG A 23 -7.19 8.62 -4.02
N LYS A 24 -6.20 7.81 -3.69
CA LYS A 24 -5.23 8.08 -2.62
C LYS A 24 -3.86 7.61 -3.03
N TYR A 25 -2.83 8.27 -2.50
CA TYR A 25 -1.48 7.72 -2.55
C TYR A 25 -1.35 6.63 -1.50
N ILE A 26 -0.68 5.54 -1.85
CA ILE A 26 -0.62 4.34 -1.03
C ILE A 26 0.81 3.81 -0.98
N ILE A 27 1.22 3.31 0.17
CA ILE A 27 2.41 2.49 0.33
C ILE A 27 1.98 1.04 0.51
N ALA A 28 2.61 0.13 -0.24
CA ALA A 28 2.47 -1.30 -0.08
C ALA A 28 3.74 -1.81 0.60
N VAL A 29 3.57 -2.34 1.80
CA VAL A 29 4.67 -2.89 2.60
C VAL A 29 4.62 -4.41 2.52
N THR A 30 5.71 -5.04 2.08
CA THR A 30 5.78 -6.49 1.97
C THR A 30 6.09 -7.10 3.33
N VAL A 31 5.30 -8.09 3.71
CA VAL A 31 5.49 -8.87 4.93
C VAL A 31 6.01 -10.25 4.55
N ALA A 32 7.15 -10.64 5.12
CA ALA A 32 7.73 -11.96 4.88
C ALA A 32 6.94 -13.02 5.63
N TRP A 33 6.51 -14.05 4.92
CA TRP A 33 5.75 -15.19 5.44
C TRP A 33 6.08 -16.41 4.58
N SER A 34 5.36 -17.53 4.76
CA SER A 34 5.51 -18.70 3.87
C SER A 34 5.32 -18.30 2.40
N VAL A 35 4.31 -17.46 2.15
CA VAL A 35 4.14 -16.73 0.90
C VAL A 35 4.07 -15.27 1.29
N ASP A 36 4.96 -14.46 0.76
CA ASP A 36 4.98 -13.03 1.08
C ASP A 36 3.65 -12.39 0.70
N TYR A 37 3.20 -11.45 1.52
CA TYR A 37 1.97 -10.71 1.28
C TYR A 37 2.18 -9.24 1.61
N LYS A 38 1.22 -8.39 1.22
CA LYS A 38 1.36 -6.95 1.35
C LYS A 38 0.29 -6.38 2.27
N ARG A 39 0.69 -5.36 3.04
CA ARG A 39 -0.19 -4.48 3.80
C ARG A 39 -0.18 -3.12 3.13
N TYR A 40 -1.35 -2.51 2.99
CA TYR A 40 -1.53 -1.25 2.28
C TYR A 40 -1.93 -0.15 3.25
N TYR A 41 -1.25 0.99 3.14
CA TYR A 41 -1.51 2.16 4.00
C TYR A 41 -1.64 3.39 3.12
N GLU A 42 -2.54 4.30 3.52
CA GLU A 42 -2.61 5.61 2.87
C GLU A 42 -1.40 6.46 3.29
N ILE A 43 -0.79 7.12 2.32
CA ILE A 43 0.27 8.10 2.56
C ILE A 43 -0.15 9.45 1.99
N THR A 44 0.54 10.51 2.39
CA THR A 44 0.28 11.82 1.83
C THR A 44 0.97 11.97 0.48
N LYS A 45 0.51 12.94 -0.30
CA LYS A 45 1.14 13.32 -1.57
C LYS A 45 2.61 13.73 -1.34
N GLU A 46 2.88 14.46 -0.28
CA GLU A 46 4.22 14.90 0.10
C GLU A 46 5.13 13.71 0.41
N GLU A 47 4.61 12.71 1.10
CA GLU A 47 5.34 11.49 1.39
C GLU A 47 5.68 10.73 0.11
N TYR A 48 4.74 10.66 -0.83
CA TYR A 48 4.98 10.03 -2.13
C TYR A 48 6.12 10.74 -2.88
N PHE A 49 6.09 12.06 -2.96
CA PHE A 49 7.13 12.81 -3.65
C PHE A 49 8.48 12.74 -2.96
N SER A 50 8.50 12.66 -1.61
CA SER A 50 9.73 12.45 -0.87
C SER A 50 10.41 11.14 -1.25
N VAL A 51 9.62 10.06 -1.39
CA VAL A 51 10.13 8.75 -1.83
C VAL A 51 10.69 8.84 -3.24
N LYS A 52 10.03 9.58 -4.12
CA LYS A 52 10.48 9.76 -5.50
C LYS A 52 11.85 10.42 -5.58
N GLU A 53 12.15 11.31 -4.64
CA GLU A 53 13.39 12.09 -4.64
C GLU A 53 14.52 11.46 -3.82
N SER A 54 14.21 10.58 -2.87
CA SER A 54 15.19 10.11 -1.91
C SER A 54 14.94 8.66 -1.49
N GLU A 55 15.95 7.83 -1.70
CA GLU A 55 15.95 6.45 -1.23
C GLU A 55 15.92 6.38 0.30
N LYS A 56 16.58 7.33 0.96
CA LYS A 56 16.58 7.44 2.42
C LYS A 56 15.17 7.72 2.95
N ALA A 57 14.41 8.59 2.27
CA ALA A 57 13.02 8.88 2.62
C ALA A 57 12.15 7.63 2.46
N ALA A 58 12.36 6.86 1.39
CA ALA A 58 11.64 5.60 1.17
C ALA A 58 11.88 4.62 2.30
N LYS A 59 13.13 4.49 2.73
CA LYS A 59 13.51 3.58 3.81
C LYS A 59 12.88 3.99 5.14
N ALA A 60 12.91 5.28 5.46
CA ALA A 60 12.33 5.82 6.69
C ALA A 60 10.81 5.63 6.71
N LEU A 61 10.14 5.92 5.59
CA LEU A 61 8.70 5.79 5.48
C LEU A 61 8.26 4.32 5.63
N THR A 62 8.96 3.42 4.96
CA THR A 62 8.67 1.98 5.04
C THR A 62 8.83 1.48 6.48
N ALA A 63 9.90 1.87 7.17
CA ALA A 63 10.14 1.48 8.55
C ALA A 63 9.01 1.95 9.47
N ARG A 64 8.51 3.17 9.26
CA ARG A 64 7.41 3.73 10.04
C ARG A 64 6.15 2.88 9.90
N TYR A 65 5.78 2.48 8.68
CA TYR A 65 4.57 1.68 8.46
C TYR A 65 4.74 0.22 8.86
N LYS A 66 5.95 -0.33 8.76
CA LYS A 66 6.25 -1.65 9.32
C LYS A 66 6.04 -1.66 10.83
N ASP A 67 6.50 -0.62 11.53
CA ASP A 67 6.32 -0.52 12.98
C ASP A 67 4.86 -0.39 13.37
N LEU A 68 4.04 0.30 12.56
CA LEU A 68 2.61 0.40 12.82
C LEU A 68 1.93 -0.97 12.71
N GLY A 69 2.36 -1.79 11.77
CA GLY A 69 1.82 -3.13 11.58
C GLY A 69 0.32 -3.16 11.33
N ILE A 70 -0.37 -4.10 11.96
CA ILE A 70 -1.82 -4.24 11.87
C ILE A 70 -2.44 -3.18 12.78
N CYS A 71 -3.11 -2.19 12.19
CA CYS A 71 -3.71 -1.09 12.93
C CYS A 71 -4.86 -0.47 12.13
N GLN A 72 -5.57 0.47 12.76
CA GLN A 72 -6.70 1.15 12.11
C GLN A 72 -6.30 2.00 10.90
N SER A 73 -5.05 2.46 10.87
CA SER A 73 -4.54 3.25 9.74
C SER A 73 -4.25 2.42 8.49
N MET A 74 -4.19 1.10 8.62
CA MET A 74 -4.02 0.20 7.49
C MET A 74 -5.30 0.20 6.64
N LEU A 75 -5.18 0.33 5.32
CA LEU A 75 -6.34 0.23 4.43
C LEU A 75 -6.85 -1.20 4.43
N PHE A 76 -6.01 -2.15 4.09
CA PHE A 76 -6.26 -3.57 4.28
C PHE A 76 -4.96 -4.36 4.07
N SER A 77 -4.99 -5.63 4.50
CA SER A 77 -3.92 -6.59 4.27
C SER A 77 -4.39 -7.65 3.29
N GLU A 78 -3.49 -8.14 2.45
CA GLU A 78 -3.78 -9.28 1.59
C GLU A 78 -4.06 -10.56 2.41
N ARG A 79 -3.57 -10.62 3.64
CA ARG A 79 -3.88 -11.70 4.57
C ARG A 79 -5.20 -11.38 5.28
N ILE A 80 -6.26 -12.07 4.91
CA ILE A 80 -7.63 -11.78 5.32
C ILE A 80 -7.77 -11.65 6.83
N SER A 81 -7.15 -12.57 7.59
CA SER A 81 -7.27 -12.62 9.05
C SER A 81 -6.72 -11.39 9.77
N GLU A 82 -5.92 -10.56 9.10
CA GLU A 82 -5.35 -9.36 9.71
C GLU A 82 -6.29 -8.16 9.64
N ASN A 83 -7.41 -8.27 8.93
CA ASN A 83 -8.28 -7.14 8.65
C ASN A 83 -9.43 -7.04 9.64
N SER A 84 -9.78 -5.80 10.02
CA SER A 84 -11.05 -5.50 10.68
C SER A 84 -12.19 -5.60 9.67
N ILE A 85 -13.43 -5.54 10.15
CA ILE A 85 -14.61 -5.54 9.27
C ILE A 85 -14.54 -4.39 8.26
N LYS A 86 -14.17 -3.19 8.73
CA LYS A 86 -14.03 -2.02 7.87
C LYS A 86 -12.96 -2.23 6.79
N GLN A 87 -11.84 -2.85 7.17
CA GLN A 87 -10.76 -3.13 6.23
C GLN A 87 -11.16 -4.19 5.21
N LEU A 88 -11.92 -5.20 5.63
CA LEU A 88 -12.48 -6.18 4.70
C LEU A 88 -13.44 -5.53 3.71
N ASP A 89 -14.23 -4.55 4.14
CA ASP A 89 -15.11 -3.81 3.26
C ASP A 89 -14.33 -3.01 2.21
N LEU A 90 -13.22 -2.38 2.62
CA LEU A 90 -12.34 -1.67 1.68
C LEU A 90 -11.69 -2.64 0.69
N MET A 91 -11.27 -3.79 1.16
CA MET A 91 -10.70 -4.85 0.31
C MET A 91 -11.71 -5.30 -0.73
N ARG A 92 -12.95 -5.54 -0.31
CA ARG A 92 -14.04 -5.92 -1.20
C ARG A 92 -14.30 -4.83 -2.23
N GLU A 93 -14.37 -3.58 -1.81
CA GLU A 93 -14.55 -2.43 -2.70
C GLU A 93 -13.47 -2.40 -3.78
N TYR A 94 -12.22 -2.65 -3.41
CA TYR A 94 -11.13 -2.70 -4.38
C TYR A 94 -11.34 -3.83 -5.40
N TYR A 95 -11.63 -5.04 -4.94
CA TYR A 95 -11.75 -6.20 -5.84
C TYR A 95 -13.04 -6.21 -6.66
N GLU A 96 -14.07 -5.51 -6.22
CA GLU A 96 -15.30 -5.33 -6.98
C GLU A 96 -15.25 -4.15 -7.95
N SER A 97 -14.21 -3.30 -7.87
CA SER A 97 -14.03 -2.20 -8.80
C SER A 97 -13.77 -2.73 -10.21
N SER A 98 -13.98 -1.86 -11.21
CA SER A 98 -13.85 -2.30 -12.60
C SER A 98 -12.40 -2.74 -12.90
N ASP A 99 -12.26 -3.74 -13.75
CA ASP A 99 -10.94 -4.19 -14.19
C ASP A 99 -10.15 -3.10 -14.88
N LYS A 100 -10.84 -2.17 -15.54
CA LYS A 100 -10.24 -1.01 -16.16
C LYS A 100 -9.47 -0.17 -15.14
N ASP A 101 -10.09 0.12 -13.99
CA ASP A 101 -9.46 0.92 -12.94
C ASP A 101 -8.28 0.16 -12.31
N LYS A 102 -8.44 -1.14 -12.08
CA LYS A 102 -7.39 -1.98 -11.51
C LYS A 102 -6.20 -2.12 -12.45
N LYS A 103 -6.44 -2.13 -13.76
CA LYS A 103 -5.38 -2.21 -14.76
C LYS A 103 -4.74 -0.86 -15.08
N GLY A 104 -5.27 0.23 -14.52
CA GLY A 104 -4.67 1.54 -14.67
C GLY A 104 -4.93 2.23 -16.00
N TYR A 105 -5.89 1.78 -16.74
CA TYR A 105 -6.25 2.49 -17.98
C TYR A 105 -7.17 3.68 -17.67
#